data_acdbcd59a1973278e62effc28c1d8d59
#
_entry.id   acdbcd59a1973278e62effc28c1d8d59
#
_cell.length_a   1.000
_cell.length_b   1.000
_cell.length_c   1.000
_cell.angle_alpha   90.00
_cell.angle_beta   90.00
_cell.angle_gamma   90.00
#
_symmetry.space_group_name_H-M   'P 1'
#
loop_
_entity.id
_entity.type
_entity.pdbx_description
1 polymer ?
#
loop_
_entity_poly.entity_id
_entity_poly.type
_entity_poly.pdbx_seq_one_letter_code
_entity_poly.pdbx_strand_id
1 'polypeptide(L)'
;YSYDDQGRLYEKKYHGNHVYRYSYNLQGRLTGITGNFFSQNLYYNTGFGVPCYNGNISSMTWQSGGESTRRGYKFTYDGLNRLLNATYGEGTSISTNANRFSENVTGYDKNGNIKSLQRYGQTSSSAYGLIGNLTYTLTGNRLNRVDDAVTVSAYNNGFEFKNGASAANEYAYDANGNLTKDSNKGIPLIQYNVLNLPGSITFSDGSSITYTYAADGTKLRTVHKIGSATTTTDYCGHVIYENNTAKLLLTEEGYVSLNDNKYHYYLKDHQGNNRVVINQSGSVEETNQYYPFGRVFASSSSVQP
;
A
#
# COMPACT_ATOMS: atom_id res chain seq x y z
N TYR A 1 14.82 9.49 -19.02
CA TYR A 1 14.58 10.54 -18.02
C TYR A 1 15.08 11.88 -18.54
N SER A 2 14.35 12.96 -18.27
CA SER A 2 14.87 14.32 -18.37
C SER A 2 14.61 15.09 -17.07
N TYR A 3 15.41 16.10 -16.84
CA TYR A 3 15.40 16.90 -15.62
C TYR A 3 15.20 18.37 -15.97
N ASP A 4 14.60 19.12 -15.05
CA ASP A 4 14.49 20.56 -15.19
C ASP A 4 15.80 21.28 -14.82
N ASP A 5 15.84 22.61 -14.98
CA ASP A 5 17.02 23.44 -14.70
C ASP A 5 17.46 23.43 -13.23
N GLN A 6 16.63 22.86 -12.32
CA GLN A 6 16.94 22.70 -10.91
C GLN A 6 17.36 21.25 -10.55
N GLY A 7 17.53 20.38 -11.58
CA GLY A 7 17.92 18.99 -11.41
C GLY A 7 16.79 18.08 -10.91
N ARG A 8 15.53 18.54 -10.93
CA ARG A 8 14.37 17.71 -10.53
C ARG A 8 13.87 16.91 -11.73
N LEU A 9 13.35 15.72 -11.49
CA LEU A 9 12.77 14.90 -12.54
C LEU A 9 11.61 15.63 -13.22
N TYR A 10 11.78 15.91 -14.51
CA TYR A 10 10.76 16.57 -15.33
C TYR A 10 9.95 15.59 -16.16
N GLU A 11 10.60 14.60 -16.76
CA GLU A 11 9.93 13.67 -17.66
C GLU A 11 10.53 12.27 -17.55
N LYS A 12 9.63 11.26 -17.50
CA LYS A 12 9.95 9.85 -17.75
C LYS A 12 9.28 9.41 -19.04
N LYS A 13 10.04 8.75 -19.90
CA LYS A 13 9.54 8.17 -21.13
C LYS A 13 9.74 6.66 -21.09
N TYR A 14 8.64 5.93 -21.14
CA TYR A 14 8.61 4.48 -21.25
C TYR A 14 8.57 4.03 -22.71
N HIS A 15 8.74 2.74 -22.94
CA HIS A 15 8.59 2.14 -24.27
C HIS A 15 7.23 2.52 -24.90
N GLY A 16 7.17 2.63 -26.23
CA GLY A 16 5.93 3.02 -26.92
C GLY A 16 5.53 4.49 -26.79
N ASN A 17 6.48 5.37 -26.41
CA ASN A 17 6.26 6.82 -26.26
C ASN A 17 5.27 7.20 -25.12
N HIS A 18 5.11 6.35 -24.11
CA HIS A 18 4.35 6.71 -22.92
C HIS A 18 5.15 7.69 -22.07
N VAL A 19 4.73 8.94 -22.11
CA VAL A 19 5.43 10.06 -21.46
C VAL A 19 4.69 10.46 -20.18
N TYR A 20 5.43 10.60 -19.09
CA TYR A 20 4.95 11.06 -17.79
C TYR A 20 5.73 12.29 -17.38
N ARG A 21 5.03 13.41 -17.15
CA ARG A 21 5.62 14.70 -16.77
C ARG A 21 5.32 15.02 -15.33
N TYR A 22 6.33 15.58 -14.67
CA TYR A 22 6.30 15.96 -13.27
C TYR A 22 6.34 17.49 -13.18
N SER A 23 5.49 18.07 -12.36
CA SER A 23 5.43 19.51 -12.11
C SER A 23 5.64 19.81 -10.63
N TYR A 24 6.23 20.97 -10.37
CA TYR A 24 6.62 21.39 -9.01
C TYR A 24 6.20 22.84 -8.76
N ASN A 25 5.98 23.17 -7.49
CA ASN A 25 5.80 24.56 -7.09
C ASN A 25 7.15 25.26 -6.86
N LEU A 26 7.09 26.55 -6.48
CA LEU A 26 8.30 27.35 -6.23
C LEU A 26 9.16 26.82 -5.08
N GLN A 27 8.57 26.10 -4.11
CA GLN A 27 9.30 25.46 -3.02
C GLN A 27 9.89 24.09 -3.39
N GLY A 28 9.79 23.66 -4.66
CA GLY A 28 10.29 22.37 -5.12
C GLY A 28 9.41 21.18 -4.76
N ARG A 29 8.20 21.38 -4.23
CA ARG A 29 7.26 20.31 -3.92
C ARG A 29 6.54 19.83 -5.17
N LEU A 30 6.42 18.51 -5.34
CA LEU A 30 5.67 17.92 -6.45
C LEU A 30 4.20 18.39 -6.40
N THR A 31 3.69 18.90 -7.52
CA THR A 31 2.29 19.33 -7.67
C THR A 31 1.51 18.48 -8.65
N GLY A 32 2.19 17.77 -9.55
CA GLY A 32 1.50 16.94 -10.52
C GLY A 32 2.37 15.87 -11.16
N ILE A 33 1.70 14.80 -11.55
CA ILE A 33 2.18 13.76 -12.46
C ILE A 33 1.15 13.68 -13.57
N THR A 34 1.55 13.81 -14.84
CA THR A 34 0.63 13.78 -15.97
C THR A 34 1.09 12.76 -17.00
N GLY A 35 0.24 11.80 -17.32
CA GLY A 35 0.47 10.78 -18.34
C GLY A 35 -0.84 10.12 -18.78
N ASN A 36 -0.77 9.24 -19.80
CA ASN A 36 -1.96 8.66 -20.42
C ASN A 36 -2.74 7.71 -19.54
N PHE A 37 -2.04 6.90 -18.71
CA PHE A 37 -2.69 5.87 -17.89
C PHE A 37 -2.70 6.20 -16.40
N PHE A 38 -1.93 7.23 -16.01
CA PHE A 38 -1.94 7.72 -14.65
C PHE A 38 -1.69 9.22 -14.64
N SER A 39 -2.53 9.94 -13.92
CA SER A 39 -2.32 11.34 -13.60
C SER A 39 -2.66 11.60 -12.14
N GLN A 40 -1.92 12.50 -11.50
CA GLN A 40 -2.13 12.90 -10.12
C GLN A 40 -1.88 14.40 -9.97
N ASN A 41 -2.70 15.08 -9.16
CA ASN A 41 -2.43 16.44 -8.72
C ASN A 41 -2.41 16.50 -7.19
N LEU A 42 -1.43 17.20 -6.65
CA LEU A 42 -1.23 17.45 -5.24
C LEU A 42 -1.42 18.93 -4.95
N TYR A 43 -2.29 19.24 -4.03
CA TYR A 43 -2.64 20.60 -3.63
C TYR A 43 -2.17 20.84 -2.20
N TYR A 44 -1.62 22.01 -1.94
CA TYR A 44 -1.10 22.41 -0.63
C TYR A 44 -1.93 23.54 -0.04
N ASN A 45 -1.75 24.76 -0.52
CA ASN A 45 -2.48 25.96 -0.11
C ASN A 45 -3.67 26.30 -1.03
N THR A 46 -3.94 25.48 -2.01
CA THR A 46 -5.05 25.57 -2.95
C THR A 46 -5.81 24.24 -3.01
N GLY A 47 -6.78 24.11 -3.93
CA GLY A 47 -7.48 22.86 -4.18
C GLY A 47 -8.78 22.72 -3.36
N PHE A 48 -9.10 21.49 -2.95
CA PHE A 48 -10.44 21.13 -2.45
C PHE A 48 -10.50 20.99 -0.93
N GLY A 49 -9.37 21.00 -0.25
CA GLY A 49 -9.24 20.87 1.21
C GLY A 49 -8.98 22.21 1.91
N VAL A 50 -8.72 22.14 3.22
CA VAL A 50 -8.26 23.29 4.00
C VAL A 50 -6.84 23.64 3.56
N PRO A 51 -6.52 24.90 3.20
CA PRO A 51 -5.19 25.28 2.77
C PRO A 51 -4.11 24.96 3.81
N CYS A 52 -3.01 24.34 3.38
CA CYS A 52 -1.85 24.01 4.20
C CYS A 52 -0.62 24.75 3.68
N TYR A 53 0.01 25.57 4.52
CA TYR A 53 1.18 26.37 4.16
C TYR A 53 2.49 25.76 4.65
N ASN A 54 2.42 24.79 5.54
CA ASN A 54 3.55 24.08 6.16
C ASN A 54 4.13 22.94 5.31
N GLY A 55 3.51 22.61 4.17
CA GLY A 55 3.93 21.54 3.28
C GLY A 55 3.08 20.27 3.36
N ASN A 56 2.10 20.23 4.23
CA ASN A 56 1.10 19.17 4.20
C ASN A 56 0.25 19.28 2.92
N ILE A 57 -0.12 18.13 2.37
CA ILE A 57 -1.03 18.08 1.21
C ILE A 57 -2.45 18.33 1.73
N SER A 58 -3.09 19.40 1.25
CA SER A 58 -4.47 19.74 1.63
C SER A 58 -5.50 18.85 0.94
N SER A 59 -5.20 18.48 -0.31
CA SER A 59 -6.02 17.56 -1.10
C SER A 59 -5.19 16.97 -2.24
N MET A 60 -5.64 15.84 -2.77
CA MET A 60 -5.09 15.25 -3.99
C MET A 60 -6.20 14.72 -4.88
N THR A 61 -5.92 14.68 -6.19
CA THR A 61 -6.76 14.00 -7.17
C THR A 61 -5.94 13.09 -8.04
N TRP A 62 -6.56 12.04 -8.57
CA TRP A 62 -5.91 11.13 -9.51
C TRP A 62 -6.91 10.49 -10.48
N GLN A 63 -6.38 9.97 -11.59
CA GLN A 63 -7.04 9.09 -12.54
C GLN A 63 -6.06 7.97 -12.90
N SER A 64 -6.53 6.74 -13.00
CA SER A 64 -5.72 5.55 -13.25
C SER A 64 -6.30 4.67 -14.34
N GLY A 65 -5.45 3.95 -15.08
CA GLY A 65 -5.86 2.93 -16.03
C GLY A 65 -6.66 3.42 -17.24
N GLY A 66 -6.62 4.74 -17.54
CA GLY A 66 -7.43 5.32 -18.63
C GLY A 66 -8.89 5.56 -18.27
N GLU A 67 -9.28 5.43 -16.99
CA GLU A 67 -10.62 5.74 -16.52
C GLU A 67 -10.93 7.23 -16.67
N SER A 68 -12.20 7.55 -16.95
CA SER A 68 -12.69 8.95 -16.94
C SER A 68 -12.95 9.48 -15.54
N THR A 69 -13.12 8.60 -14.56
CA THR A 69 -13.44 8.99 -13.18
C THR A 69 -12.23 9.62 -12.50
N ARG A 70 -12.35 10.89 -12.15
CA ARG A 70 -11.41 11.55 -11.25
C ARG A 70 -11.78 11.22 -9.82
N ARG A 71 -10.81 10.69 -9.06
CA ARG A 71 -10.91 10.42 -7.63
C ARG A 71 -10.06 11.40 -6.86
N GLY A 72 -10.36 11.58 -5.58
CA GLY A 72 -9.54 12.42 -4.73
C GLY A 72 -9.76 12.23 -3.25
N TYR A 73 -8.85 12.79 -2.49
CA TYR A 73 -8.94 12.95 -1.03
C TYR A 73 -8.80 14.41 -0.63
N LYS A 74 -9.59 14.81 0.37
CA LYS A 74 -9.40 16.05 1.16
C LYS A 74 -8.84 15.63 2.51
N PHE A 75 -7.75 16.29 2.92
CA PHE A 75 -7.04 15.95 4.15
C PHE A 75 -7.26 17.00 5.23
N THR A 76 -7.34 16.56 6.48
CA THR A 76 -7.25 17.43 7.66
C THR A 76 -6.22 16.87 8.61
N TYR A 77 -5.56 17.76 9.33
CA TYR A 77 -4.47 17.46 10.24
C TYR A 77 -4.71 18.08 11.61
N ASP A 78 -4.11 17.51 12.65
CA ASP A 78 -4.08 18.14 13.97
C ASP A 78 -2.94 19.17 14.09
N GLY A 79 -2.84 19.80 15.25
CA GLY A 79 -1.81 20.80 15.53
C GLY A 79 -0.37 20.27 15.52
N LEU A 80 -0.17 18.95 15.52
CA LEU A 80 1.13 18.28 15.39
C LEU A 80 1.38 17.76 13.96
N ASN A 81 0.56 18.17 12.97
CA ASN A 81 0.63 17.76 11.57
C ASN A 81 0.36 16.26 11.33
N ARG A 82 -0.37 15.59 12.24
CA ARG A 82 -0.79 14.21 12.06
C ARG A 82 -2.12 14.17 11.32
N LEU A 83 -2.29 13.22 10.40
CA LEU A 83 -3.50 13.05 9.61
C LEU A 83 -4.70 12.70 10.53
N LEU A 84 -5.77 13.49 10.46
CA LEU A 84 -7.04 13.20 11.12
C LEU A 84 -8.03 12.57 10.15
N ASN A 85 -8.30 13.24 9.03
CA ASN A 85 -9.28 12.75 8.08
C ASN A 85 -8.71 12.77 6.66
N ALA A 86 -9.05 11.73 5.92
CA ALA A 86 -8.90 11.65 4.49
C ALA A 86 -10.27 11.35 3.88
N THR A 87 -10.96 12.43 3.53
CA THR A 87 -12.33 12.35 2.99
C THR A 87 -12.27 12.08 1.50
N TYR A 88 -12.74 10.92 1.08
CA TYR A 88 -12.83 10.51 -0.32
C TYR A 88 -13.95 11.23 -1.07
N GLY A 89 -13.74 11.47 -2.35
CA GLY A 89 -14.75 11.94 -3.28
C GLY A 89 -14.33 11.73 -4.73
N GLU A 90 -15.29 11.90 -5.63
CA GLU A 90 -15.11 11.76 -7.08
C GLU A 90 -15.62 12.98 -7.83
N GLY A 91 -15.31 13.06 -9.15
CA GLY A 91 -15.71 14.13 -10.05
C GLY A 91 -14.79 15.35 -10.01
N THR A 92 -15.18 16.42 -10.69
CA THR A 92 -14.36 17.64 -10.88
C THR A 92 -14.07 18.36 -9.57
N SER A 93 -15.03 18.36 -8.64
CA SER A 93 -14.93 19.00 -7.30
C SER A 93 -14.72 18.00 -6.17
N ILE A 94 -14.47 16.72 -6.49
CA ILE A 94 -14.35 15.61 -5.54
C ILE A 94 -15.45 15.65 -4.45
N SER A 95 -16.70 15.77 -4.90
CA SER A 95 -17.89 15.87 -4.04
C SER A 95 -18.92 14.77 -4.30
N THR A 96 -18.85 14.09 -5.45
CA THR A 96 -19.72 12.94 -5.74
C THR A 96 -19.16 11.68 -5.09
N ASN A 97 -20.03 10.73 -4.81
CA ASN A 97 -19.65 9.46 -4.18
C ASN A 97 -18.80 9.65 -2.90
N ALA A 98 -19.14 10.70 -2.15
CA ALA A 98 -18.41 11.10 -0.97
C ALA A 98 -18.35 9.96 0.07
N ASN A 99 -17.25 9.89 0.76
CA ASN A 99 -16.97 8.92 1.84
C ASN A 99 -16.87 7.44 1.42
N ARG A 100 -17.02 7.08 0.16
CA ARG A 100 -16.97 5.65 -0.25
C ARG A 100 -15.72 4.92 0.25
N PHE A 101 -14.57 5.61 0.27
CA PHE A 101 -13.27 5.06 0.67
C PHE A 101 -12.52 6.02 1.59
N SER A 102 -13.25 6.70 2.48
CA SER A 102 -12.64 7.58 3.49
C SER A 102 -11.91 6.79 4.57
N GLU A 103 -10.88 7.42 5.13
CA GLU A 103 -10.10 6.88 6.24
C GLU A 103 -9.88 8.00 7.27
N ASN A 104 -10.29 7.76 8.52
CA ASN A 104 -10.27 8.75 9.57
C ASN A 104 -9.56 8.21 10.81
N VAL A 105 -8.54 8.92 11.29
CA VAL A 105 -7.93 8.65 12.59
C VAL A 105 -8.68 9.44 13.65
N THR A 106 -9.40 8.73 14.49
CA THR A 106 -10.25 9.35 15.53
C THR A 106 -9.56 9.53 16.86
N GLY A 107 -8.33 9.04 17.01
CA GLY A 107 -7.53 9.23 18.22
C GLY A 107 -6.07 8.90 18.07
N TYR A 108 -5.23 9.72 18.68
CA TYR A 108 -3.79 9.49 18.89
C TYR A 108 -3.47 9.52 20.37
N ASP A 109 -2.44 8.79 20.78
CA ASP A 109 -1.83 8.99 22.10
C ASP A 109 -0.77 10.12 22.07
N LYS A 110 -0.14 10.37 23.23
CA LYS A 110 0.89 11.42 23.36
C LYS A 110 2.18 11.09 22.60
N ASN A 111 2.43 9.81 22.30
CA ASN A 111 3.58 9.36 21.51
C ASN A 111 3.33 9.41 20.00
N GLY A 112 2.08 9.72 19.58
CA GLY A 112 1.68 9.73 18.17
C GLY A 112 1.20 8.38 17.65
N ASN A 113 1.01 7.38 18.50
CA ASN A 113 0.42 6.12 18.10
C ASN A 113 -1.08 6.31 17.81
N ILE A 114 -1.56 5.69 16.74
CA ILE A 114 -2.99 5.66 16.40
C ILE A 114 -3.70 4.81 17.46
N LYS A 115 -4.71 5.38 18.12
CA LYS A 115 -5.56 4.71 19.12
C LYS A 115 -6.88 4.24 18.52
N SER A 116 -7.34 4.89 17.48
CA SER A 116 -8.58 4.50 16.79
C SER A 116 -8.60 4.99 15.35
N LEU A 117 -9.18 4.16 14.47
CA LEU A 117 -9.23 4.37 13.03
C LEU A 117 -10.59 3.91 12.49
N GLN A 118 -11.22 4.74 11.68
CA GLN A 118 -12.39 4.37 10.91
C GLN A 118 -12.04 4.27 9.43
N ARG A 119 -12.54 3.21 8.78
CA ARG A 119 -12.36 2.99 7.35
C ARG A 119 -13.69 2.69 6.68
N TYR A 120 -13.95 3.39 5.60
CA TYR A 120 -15.12 3.20 4.77
C TYR A 120 -14.75 2.43 3.51
N GLY A 121 -15.65 1.59 3.02
CA GLY A 121 -15.44 0.79 1.82
C GLY A 121 -16.74 0.23 1.28
N GLN A 122 -16.64 -0.64 0.30
CA GLN A 122 -17.79 -1.29 -0.30
C GLN A 122 -18.34 -2.37 0.65
N THR A 123 -19.65 -2.34 0.92
CA THR A 123 -20.35 -3.30 1.81
C THR A 123 -21.28 -4.26 1.06
N SER A 124 -21.64 -3.91 -0.19
CA SER A 124 -22.37 -4.78 -1.13
C SER A 124 -22.03 -4.40 -2.56
N SER A 125 -22.62 -5.06 -3.56
CA SER A 125 -22.43 -4.73 -4.98
C SER A 125 -22.71 -3.26 -5.32
N SER A 126 -23.56 -2.56 -4.54
CA SER A 126 -23.97 -1.18 -4.80
C SER A 126 -23.88 -0.26 -3.58
N ALA A 127 -23.60 -0.80 -2.38
CA ALA A 127 -23.58 -0.01 -1.14
C ALA A 127 -22.14 0.17 -0.61
N TYR A 128 -21.95 1.31 0.05
CA TYR A 128 -20.70 1.70 0.71
C TYR A 128 -21.01 2.15 2.13
N GLY A 129 -20.12 1.85 3.06
CA GLY A 129 -20.30 2.17 4.47
C GLY A 129 -19.02 1.93 5.28
N LEU A 130 -19.17 1.96 6.59
CA LEU A 130 -18.09 1.70 7.52
C LEU A 130 -17.75 0.20 7.48
N ILE A 131 -16.52 -0.14 7.11
CA ILE A 131 -15.99 -1.52 7.04
C ILE A 131 -14.94 -1.82 8.13
N GLY A 132 -14.57 -0.83 8.92
CA GLY A 132 -13.69 -0.98 10.08
C GLY A 132 -13.84 0.21 11.02
N ASN A 133 -14.00 -0.06 12.30
CA ASN A 133 -13.99 0.90 13.39
C ASN A 133 -13.07 0.38 14.48
N LEU A 134 -11.76 0.54 14.21
CA LEU A 134 -10.69 -0.10 14.92
C LEU A 134 -10.31 0.68 16.19
N THR A 135 -10.12 -0.05 17.28
CA THR A 135 -9.52 0.46 18.51
C THR A 135 -8.23 -0.32 18.80
N TYR A 136 -7.15 0.41 19.04
CA TYR A 136 -5.83 -0.15 19.28
C TYR A 136 -5.48 -0.03 20.77
N THR A 137 -5.25 -1.17 21.42
CA THR A 137 -4.74 -1.24 22.80
C THR A 137 -3.22 -1.43 22.75
N LEU A 138 -2.48 -0.51 23.37
CA LEU A 138 -1.02 -0.50 23.35
C LEU A 138 -0.47 -0.52 24.78
N THR A 139 0.73 -1.09 24.94
CA THR A 139 1.60 -0.92 26.13
C THR A 139 2.87 -0.20 25.64
N GLY A 140 3.03 1.06 26.02
CA GLY A 140 4.01 1.94 25.39
C GLY A 140 3.72 2.06 23.90
N ASN A 141 4.66 1.69 23.04
CA ASN A 141 4.51 1.68 21.58
C ASN A 141 4.24 0.27 21.01
N ARG A 142 4.01 -0.73 21.87
CA ARG A 142 3.72 -2.10 21.44
C ARG A 142 2.22 -2.34 21.38
N LEU A 143 1.75 -2.87 20.26
CA LEU A 143 0.35 -3.24 20.06
C LEU A 143 0.03 -4.52 20.83
N ASN A 144 -1.00 -4.50 21.68
CA ASN A 144 -1.44 -5.67 22.42
C ASN A 144 -2.70 -6.29 21.81
N ARG A 145 -3.60 -5.43 21.33
CA ARG A 145 -4.90 -5.87 20.83
C ARG A 145 -5.45 -4.88 19.83
N VAL A 146 -6.23 -5.36 18.86
CA VAL A 146 -7.05 -4.58 17.94
C VAL A 146 -8.48 -5.07 18.01
N ASP A 147 -9.40 -4.21 18.37
CA ASP A 147 -10.82 -4.48 18.32
C ASP A 147 -11.44 -3.79 17.11
N ASP A 148 -12.32 -4.47 16.41
CA ASP A 148 -13.18 -3.90 15.38
C ASP A 148 -14.64 -3.93 15.85
N ALA A 149 -15.25 -2.76 15.99
CA ALA A 149 -16.65 -2.65 16.38
C ALA A 149 -17.63 -2.89 15.21
N VAL A 150 -17.12 -3.02 13.98
CA VAL A 150 -17.94 -3.28 12.79
C VAL A 150 -18.05 -4.79 12.59
N THR A 151 -19.29 -5.24 12.38
CA THR A 151 -19.61 -6.66 12.08
C THR A 151 -19.84 -6.91 10.59
N VAL A 152 -19.94 -5.84 9.79
CA VAL A 152 -20.16 -5.92 8.33
C VAL A 152 -18.81 -6.09 7.65
N SER A 153 -18.61 -7.21 6.98
CA SER A 153 -17.39 -7.45 6.20
C SER A 153 -17.38 -6.61 4.92
N ALA A 154 -16.19 -6.25 4.47
CA ALA A 154 -16.02 -5.65 3.15
C ALA A 154 -16.50 -6.61 2.06
N TYR A 155 -17.22 -6.03 1.07
CA TYR A 155 -17.79 -6.79 -0.04
C TYR A 155 -16.72 -7.54 -0.83
N ASN A 156 -17.07 -8.74 -1.27
CA ASN A 156 -16.21 -9.59 -2.09
C ASN A 156 -14.86 -9.92 -1.45
N ASN A 157 -14.85 -10.14 -0.13
CA ASN A 157 -13.64 -10.38 0.65
C ASN A 157 -12.59 -9.25 0.50
N GLY A 158 -13.09 -8.02 0.39
CA GLY A 158 -12.28 -6.83 0.20
C GLY A 158 -11.28 -6.58 1.33
N PHE A 159 -10.41 -5.65 1.11
CA PHE A 159 -9.28 -5.37 1.99
C PHE A 159 -9.73 -4.67 3.30
N GLU A 160 -9.98 -5.44 4.35
CA GLU A 160 -10.31 -4.97 5.71
C GLU A 160 -9.41 -5.63 6.76
N PHE A 161 -9.40 -5.11 7.98
CA PHE A 161 -8.84 -5.81 9.11
C PHE A 161 -9.73 -7.02 9.43
N LYS A 162 -9.14 -8.18 9.61
CA LYS A 162 -9.84 -9.40 10.05
C LYS A 162 -9.62 -9.56 11.56
N ASN A 163 -10.67 -9.29 12.34
CA ASN A 163 -10.66 -9.50 13.78
C ASN A 163 -10.84 -11.00 14.08
N GLY A 164 -9.75 -11.75 13.98
CA GLY A 164 -9.70 -13.21 14.13
C GLY A 164 -9.50 -13.67 15.56
N ALA A 165 -9.26 -12.76 16.51
CA ALA A 165 -9.02 -13.05 17.91
C ALA A 165 -9.77 -12.07 18.82
N SER A 166 -9.98 -12.47 20.10
CA SER A 166 -10.60 -11.63 21.12
C SER A 166 -9.89 -11.75 22.47
N ALA A 167 -8.60 -12.05 22.45
CA ALA A 167 -7.79 -12.19 23.67
C ALA A 167 -7.33 -10.81 24.20
N ALA A 168 -7.05 -10.73 25.50
CA ALA A 168 -6.50 -9.51 26.09
C ALA A 168 -5.15 -9.11 25.47
N ASN A 169 -4.33 -10.11 25.06
CA ASN A 169 -3.07 -9.94 24.34
C ASN A 169 -3.09 -10.81 23.09
N GLU A 170 -3.34 -10.19 21.95
CA GLU A 170 -3.39 -10.86 20.64
C GLU A 170 -2.01 -10.95 20.01
N TYR A 171 -1.10 -10.06 20.42
CA TYR A 171 0.27 -9.94 19.96
C TYR A 171 1.25 -10.24 21.10
N ALA A 172 2.35 -10.90 20.79
CA ALA A 172 3.45 -11.11 21.73
C ALA A 172 4.78 -10.68 21.10
N TYR A 173 5.73 -10.33 21.96
CA TYR A 173 7.02 -9.79 21.52
C TYR A 173 8.15 -10.44 22.32
N ASP A 174 9.33 -10.58 21.73
CA ASP A 174 10.55 -10.95 22.42
C ASP A 174 11.16 -9.76 23.20
N ALA A 175 12.30 -9.99 23.85
CA ALA A 175 13.00 -8.96 24.60
C ALA A 175 13.53 -7.82 23.71
N ASN A 176 13.79 -8.09 22.44
CA ASN A 176 14.24 -7.09 21.46
C ASN A 176 13.09 -6.26 20.88
N GLY A 177 11.83 -6.64 21.16
CA GLY A 177 10.63 -6.01 20.63
C GLY A 177 10.16 -6.58 19.29
N ASN A 178 10.71 -7.69 18.85
CA ASN A 178 10.25 -8.39 17.65
C ASN A 178 8.92 -9.10 17.92
N LEU A 179 7.99 -9.03 16.97
CA LEU A 179 6.70 -9.69 17.06
C LEU A 179 6.87 -11.21 16.98
N THR A 180 6.50 -11.94 18.03
CA THR A 180 6.62 -13.41 18.07
C THR A 180 5.31 -14.14 17.86
N LYS A 181 4.17 -13.43 17.98
CA LYS A 181 2.81 -13.99 17.81
C LYS A 181 1.87 -12.93 17.24
N ASP A 182 0.98 -13.34 16.32
CA ASP A 182 -0.16 -12.56 15.81
C ASP A 182 -1.40 -13.46 15.76
N SER A 183 -2.26 -13.34 16.76
CA SER A 183 -3.46 -14.17 16.87
C SER A 183 -4.49 -13.86 15.79
N ASN A 184 -4.58 -12.61 15.33
CA ASN A 184 -5.53 -12.23 14.28
C ASN A 184 -5.21 -12.85 12.92
N LYS A 185 -3.93 -13.14 12.67
CA LYS A 185 -3.46 -13.84 11.47
C LYS A 185 -3.28 -15.34 11.67
N GLY A 186 -3.65 -15.88 12.83
CA GLY A 186 -3.41 -17.28 13.14
C GLY A 186 -1.92 -17.65 13.15
N ILE A 187 -1.05 -16.73 13.60
CA ILE A 187 0.38 -16.95 13.71
C ILE A 187 0.76 -17.17 15.18
N PRO A 188 0.89 -18.44 15.65
CA PRO A 188 1.31 -18.74 17.01
C PRO A 188 2.80 -18.49 17.26
N LEU A 189 3.66 -18.52 16.23
CA LEU A 189 5.09 -18.42 16.40
C LEU A 189 5.78 -17.75 15.21
N ILE A 190 6.60 -16.73 15.53
CA ILE A 190 7.61 -16.18 14.65
C ILE A 190 8.97 -16.32 15.33
N GLN A 191 9.93 -16.95 14.68
CA GLN A 191 11.31 -17.09 15.17
C GLN A 191 12.23 -16.14 14.41
N TYR A 192 13.18 -15.57 15.13
CA TYR A 192 14.15 -14.61 14.58
C TYR A 192 15.57 -15.19 14.61
N ASN A 193 16.39 -14.80 13.65
CA ASN A 193 17.81 -15.12 13.63
C ASN A 193 18.63 -14.08 14.45
N VAL A 194 19.94 -14.28 14.51
CA VAL A 194 20.86 -13.39 15.26
C VAL A 194 20.92 -11.94 14.72
N LEU A 195 20.41 -11.70 13.50
CA LEU A 195 20.31 -10.38 12.89
C LEU A 195 18.96 -9.70 13.19
N ASN A 196 18.12 -10.28 14.06
CA ASN A 196 16.72 -9.86 14.28
C ASN A 196 15.85 -9.89 13.01
N LEU A 197 16.15 -10.77 12.06
CA LEU A 197 15.34 -11.00 10.88
C LEU A 197 14.49 -12.26 11.07
N PRO A 198 13.21 -12.28 10.61
CA PRO A 198 12.34 -13.46 10.72
C PRO A 198 12.97 -14.67 10.03
N GLY A 199 13.28 -15.72 10.77
CA GLY A 199 13.80 -16.98 10.25
C GLY A 199 12.69 -17.94 9.84
N SER A 200 11.61 -17.99 10.62
CA SER A 200 10.43 -18.78 10.32
C SER A 200 9.15 -18.17 10.88
N ILE A 201 8.04 -18.42 10.19
CA ILE A 201 6.67 -18.10 10.61
C ILE A 201 5.88 -19.40 10.54
N THR A 202 5.21 -19.76 11.63
CA THR A 202 4.31 -20.92 11.70
C THR A 202 2.88 -20.44 11.84
N PHE A 203 1.95 -21.02 11.09
CA PHE A 203 0.52 -20.75 11.15
C PHE A 203 -0.22 -21.86 11.89
N SER A 204 -1.40 -21.54 12.42
CA SER A 204 -2.23 -22.47 13.22
C SER A 204 -2.74 -23.67 12.41
N ASP A 205 -2.84 -23.54 11.10
CA ASP A 205 -3.24 -24.59 10.16
C ASP A 205 -2.08 -25.54 9.78
N GLY A 206 -0.89 -25.34 10.35
CA GLY A 206 0.33 -26.09 10.05
C GLY A 206 1.11 -25.59 8.84
N SER A 207 0.63 -24.54 8.16
CA SER A 207 1.39 -23.85 7.12
C SER A 207 2.60 -23.12 7.71
N SER A 208 3.64 -22.90 6.91
CA SER A 208 4.84 -22.19 7.37
C SER A 208 5.52 -21.42 6.27
N ILE A 209 6.27 -20.38 6.69
CA ILE A 209 7.19 -19.66 5.83
C ILE A 209 8.57 -19.71 6.49
N THR A 210 9.61 -20.06 5.73
CA THR A 210 10.99 -20.00 6.21
C THR A 210 11.80 -19.07 5.31
N TYR A 211 12.77 -18.39 5.91
CA TYR A 211 13.62 -17.42 5.22
C TYR A 211 15.09 -17.80 5.40
N THR A 212 15.88 -17.60 4.34
CA THR A 212 17.33 -17.69 4.38
C THR A 212 17.91 -16.35 4.01
N TYR A 213 18.91 -15.92 4.78
CA TYR A 213 19.60 -14.64 4.57
C TYR A 213 21.10 -14.85 4.44
N ALA A 214 21.76 -13.97 3.73
CA ALA A 214 23.22 -13.80 3.78
C ALA A 214 23.62 -13.12 5.11
N ALA A 215 24.91 -13.08 5.38
CA ALA A 215 25.45 -12.50 6.61
C ALA A 215 25.20 -10.99 6.76
N ASP A 216 25.00 -10.29 5.65
CA ASP A 216 24.65 -8.87 5.59
C ASP A 216 23.14 -8.59 5.76
N GLY A 217 22.33 -9.65 5.92
CA GLY A 217 20.87 -9.54 6.01
C GLY A 217 20.15 -9.56 4.67
N THR A 218 20.84 -9.70 3.55
CA THR A 218 20.22 -9.85 2.23
C THR A 218 19.41 -11.14 2.18
N LYS A 219 18.13 -11.06 1.83
CA LYS A 219 17.26 -12.22 1.71
C LYS A 219 17.62 -13.02 0.44
N LEU A 220 17.95 -14.29 0.63
CA LEU A 220 18.36 -15.21 -0.44
C LEU A 220 17.25 -16.16 -0.84
N ARG A 221 16.43 -16.63 0.12
CA ARG A 221 15.39 -17.62 -0.15
C ARG A 221 14.19 -17.44 0.77
N THR A 222 13.01 -17.72 0.22
CA THR A 222 11.77 -17.93 0.97
C THR A 222 11.18 -19.29 0.57
N VAL A 223 10.76 -20.08 1.57
CA VAL A 223 10.04 -21.34 1.34
C VAL A 223 8.67 -21.22 1.98
N HIS A 224 7.61 -21.33 1.19
CA HIS A 224 6.23 -21.41 1.62
C HIS A 224 5.78 -22.85 1.60
N LYS A 225 5.23 -23.33 2.73
CA LYS A 225 4.63 -24.67 2.85
C LYS A 225 3.17 -24.51 3.22
N ILE A 226 2.26 -25.03 2.40
CA ILE A 226 0.80 -25.05 2.63
C ILE A 226 0.33 -26.50 2.43
N GLY A 227 -0.04 -27.18 3.52
CA GLY A 227 -0.31 -28.61 3.49
C GLY A 227 0.93 -29.39 2.99
N SER A 228 0.77 -30.13 1.89
CA SER A 228 1.86 -30.86 1.23
C SER A 228 2.58 -30.05 0.13
N ALA A 229 2.02 -28.93 -0.28
CA ALA A 229 2.60 -28.09 -1.33
C ALA A 229 3.73 -27.22 -0.77
N THR A 230 4.83 -27.12 -1.52
CA THR A 230 5.96 -26.26 -1.18
C THR A 230 6.31 -25.41 -2.38
N THR A 231 6.41 -24.11 -2.17
CA THR A 231 6.89 -23.14 -3.16
C THR A 231 8.17 -22.50 -2.65
N THR A 232 9.24 -22.59 -3.42
CA THR A 232 10.53 -21.98 -3.11
C THR A 232 10.76 -20.79 -4.03
N THR A 233 11.08 -19.63 -3.42
CA THR A 233 11.47 -18.42 -4.13
C THR A 233 12.93 -18.10 -3.80
N ASP A 234 13.78 -18.02 -4.81
CA ASP A 234 15.18 -17.62 -4.67
C ASP A 234 15.39 -16.21 -5.24
N TYR A 235 16.17 -15.41 -4.52
CA TYR A 235 16.49 -14.02 -4.84
C TYR A 235 17.98 -13.93 -5.22
N CYS A 236 18.26 -13.84 -6.50
CA CYS A 236 19.62 -13.78 -7.05
C CYS A 236 19.87 -12.37 -7.64
N GLY A 237 20.15 -11.40 -6.78
CA GLY A 237 20.23 -10.00 -7.17
C GLY A 237 18.88 -9.51 -7.70
N HIS A 238 18.82 -9.13 -8.97
CA HIS A 238 17.58 -8.69 -9.62
C HIS A 238 16.75 -9.83 -10.23
N VAL A 239 17.25 -11.07 -10.23
CA VAL A 239 16.52 -12.21 -10.81
C VAL A 239 15.80 -12.97 -9.69
N ILE A 240 14.50 -13.19 -9.88
CA ILE A 240 13.66 -14.00 -9.01
C ILE A 240 13.41 -15.36 -9.67
N TYR A 241 13.73 -16.41 -8.93
CA TYR A 241 13.41 -17.79 -9.30
C TYR A 241 12.24 -18.30 -8.48
N GLU A 242 11.41 -19.12 -9.07
CA GLU A 242 10.38 -19.88 -8.38
C GLU A 242 10.54 -21.37 -8.73
N ASN A 243 10.69 -22.22 -7.72
CA ASN A 243 10.92 -23.65 -7.89
C ASN A 243 12.05 -23.95 -8.90
N ASN A 244 13.18 -23.26 -8.75
CA ASN A 244 14.37 -23.33 -9.62
C ASN A 244 14.17 -22.83 -11.07
N THR A 245 13.05 -22.21 -11.38
CA THR A 245 12.79 -21.60 -12.70
C THR A 245 12.87 -20.09 -12.58
N ALA A 246 13.70 -19.44 -13.41
CA ALA A 246 13.77 -17.98 -13.47
C ALA A 246 12.43 -17.42 -13.95
N LYS A 247 11.84 -16.53 -13.16
CA LYS A 247 10.50 -15.97 -13.39
C LYS A 247 10.55 -14.50 -13.77
N LEU A 248 11.27 -13.70 -13.00
CA LEU A 248 11.28 -12.25 -13.14
C LEU A 248 12.70 -11.72 -13.12
N LEU A 249 12.97 -10.72 -13.95
CA LEU A 249 14.10 -9.81 -13.83
C LEU A 249 13.56 -8.45 -13.36
N LEU A 250 13.88 -8.05 -12.15
CA LEU A 250 13.46 -6.77 -11.57
C LEU A 250 14.27 -5.62 -12.19
N THR A 251 13.60 -4.51 -12.45
CA THR A 251 14.19 -3.26 -12.94
C THR A 251 13.74 -2.10 -12.08
N GLU A 252 14.33 -0.91 -12.21
CA GLU A 252 13.90 0.28 -11.47
C GLU A 252 12.46 0.69 -11.78
N GLU A 253 12.02 0.46 -13.02
CA GLU A 253 10.72 0.90 -13.52
C GLU A 253 9.68 -0.23 -13.63
N GLY A 254 10.00 -1.44 -13.16
CA GLY A 254 9.10 -2.58 -13.23
C GLY A 254 9.82 -3.92 -13.25
N TYR A 255 9.48 -4.80 -14.18
CA TYR A 255 10.11 -6.10 -14.32
C TYR A 255 10.03 -6.62 -15.75
N VAL A 256 10.87 -7.60 -16.06
CA VAL A 256 10.75 -8.45 -17.26
C VAL A 256 10.24 -9.82 -16.81
N SER A 257 9.14 -10.26 -17.38
CA SER A 257 8.67 -11.65 -17.25
C SER A 257 9.59 -12.55 -18.07
N LEU A 258 10.30 -13.46 -17.41
CA LEU A 258 11.24 -14.38 -18.09
C LEU A 258 10.55 -15.58 -18.71
N ASN A 259 9.23 -15.74 -18.50
CA ASN A 259 8.44 -16.78 -19.15
C ASN A 259 8.19 -16.45 -20.64
N ASP A 260 8.03 -15.16 -20.96
CA ASP A 260 7.69 -14.69 -22.31
C ASP A 260 8.56 -13.51 -22.79
N ASN A 261 9.54 -13.10 -21.98
CA ASN A 261 10.49 -12.02 -22.22
C ASN A 261 9.80 -10.65 -22.44
N LYS A 262 8.68 -10.41 -21.77
CA LYS A 262 7.95 -9.14 -21.87
C LYS A 262 8.28 -8.19 -20.74
N TYR A 263 8.36 -6.90 -21.09
CA TYR A 263 8.56 -5.81 -20.13
C TYR A 263 7.21 -5.36 -19.55
N HIS A 264 7.22 -5.12 -18.25
CA HIS A 264 6.11 -4.57 -17.47
C HIS A 264 6.61 -3.36 -16.70
N TYR A 265 5.88 -2.24 -16.78
CA TYR A 265 6.28 -0.97 -16.19
C TYR A 265 5.31 -0.53 -15.11
N TYR A 266 5.85 -0.01 -14.02
CA TYR A 266 5.11 0.52 -12.89
C TYR A 266 4.91 2.03 -13.01
N LEU A 267 3.66 2.45 -13.06
CA LEU A 267 3.31 3.85 -12.96
C LEU A 267 2.98 4.16 -11.50
N LYS A 268 3.90 4.87 -10.86
CA LYS A 268 3.88 5.10 -9.42
C LYS A 268 3.33 6.48 -9.09
N ASP A 269 2.63 6.58 -7.94
CA ASP A 269 2.22 7.85 -7.37
C ASP A 269 3.38 8.55 -6.61
N HIS A 270 3.08 9.68 -5.98
CA HIS A 270 4.04 10.48 -5.21
C HIS A 270 4.63 9.76 -3.98
N GLN A 271 4.00 8.69 -3.51
CA GLN A 271 4.46 7.86 -2.39
C GLN A 271 5.18 6.58 -2.86
N GLY A 272 5.26 6.36 -4.19
CA GLY A 272 5.88 5.17 -4.77
C GLY A 272 4.94 3.97 -4.90
N ASN A 273 3.64 4.11 -4.62
CA ASN A 273 2.67 3.03 -4.81
C ASN A 273 2.45 2.76 -6.30
N ASN A 274 2.41 1.49 -6.69
CA ASN A 274 2.12 1.07 -8.06
C ASN A 274 0.63 1.31 -8.36
N ARG A 275 0.32 2.39 -9.06
CA ARG A 275 -1.05 2.75 -9.44
C ARG A 275 -1.55 2.04 -10.67
N VAL A 276 -0.66 1.82 -11.61
CA VAL A 276 -0.95 1.11 -12.87
C VAL A 276 0.26 0.28 -13.26
N VAL A 277 0.03 -0.92 -13.75
CA VAL A 277 1.04 -1.73 -14.45
C VAL A 277 0.66 -1.75 -15.92
N ILE A 278 1.60 -1.40 -16.78
CA ILE A 278 1.45 -1.49 -18.24
C ILE A 278 2.48 -2.46 -18.81
N ASN A 279 2.11 -3.18 -19.85
CA ASN A 279 3.08 -4.02 -20.58
C ASN A 279 3.84 -3.21 -21.63
N GLN A 280 4.79 -3.87 -22.30
CA GLN A 280 5.59 -3.25 -23.36
C GLN A 280 4.79 -2.74 -24.56
N SER A 281 3.57 -3.23 -24.77
CA SER A 281 2.66 -2.75 -25.83
C SER A 281 1.85 -1.54 -25.40
N GLY A 282 2.00 -1.09 -24.14
CA GLY A 282 1.22 0.01 -23.55
C GLY A 282 -0.19 -0.37 -23.14
N SER A 283 -0.49 -1.65 -22.99
CA SER A 283 -1.79 -2.10 -22.46
C SER A 283 -1.74 -2.10 -20.92
N VAL A 284 -2.82 -1.64 -20.31
CA VAL A 284 -3.01 -1.68 -18.85
C VAL A 284 -3.29 -3.12 -18.43
N GLU A 285 -2.50 -3.65 -17.50
CA GLU A 285 -2.63 -5.00 -16.95
C GLU A 285 -3.17 -5.00 -15.53
N GLU A 286 -2.80 -3.98 -14.76
CA GLU A 286 -3.23 -3.84 -13.38
C GLU A 286 -3.49 -2.37 -13.05
N THR A 287 -4.53 -2.12 -12.25
CA THR A 287 -4.83 -0.79 -11.69
C THR A 287 -5.11 -0.93 -10.21
N ASN A 288 -4.44 -0.15 -9.38
CA ASN A 288 -4.60 -0.17 -7.92
C ASN A 288 -5.03 1.19 -7.38
N GLN A 289 -5.96 1.15 -6.44
CA GLN A 289 -6.42 2.32 -5.70
C GLN A 289 -6.12 2.13 -4.21
N TYR A 290 -5.59 3.19 -3.58
CA TYR A 290 -5.07 3.08 -2.21
C TYR A 290 -5.75 4.05 -1.25
N TYR A 291 -6.00 3.57 -0.04
CA TYR A 291 -6.24 4.43 1.12
C TYR A 291 -4.98 5.25 1.45
N PRO A 292 -5.12 6.36 2.18
CA PRO A 292 -3.98 7.23 2.53
C PRO A 292 -2.82 6.53 3.24
N PHE A 293 -3.10 5.52 4.06
CA PHE A 293 -2.08 4.70 4.73
C PHE A 293 -1.60 3.50 3.87
N GLY A 294 -1.83 3.53 2.55
CA GLY A 294 -1.23 2.59 1.60
C GLY A 294 -1.96 1.25 1.44
N ARG A 295 -3.09 1.04 2.12
CA ARG A 295 -3.89 -0.16 1.89
C ARG A 295 -4.68 -0.05 0.59
N VAL A 296 -4.67 -1.10 -0.23
CA VAL A 296 -5.48 -1.17 -1.45
C VAL A 296 -6.96 -1.22 -1.09
N PHE A 297 -7.81 -0.43 -1.76
CA PHE A 297 -9.26 -0.53 -1.64
C PHE A 297 -9.95 -1.01 -2.92
N ALA A 298 -9.30 -0.91 -4.05
CA ALA A 298 -9.75 -1.50 -5.30
C ALA A 298 -8.53 -1.89 -6.14
N SER A 299 -8.62 -3.05 -6.75
CA SER A 299 -7.62 -3.55 -7.69
C SER A 299 -8.33 -4.22 -8.85
N SER A 300 -7.84 -4.01 -10.06
CA SER A 300 -8.21 -4.79 -11.24
C SER A 300 -6.92 -5.33 -11.85
N SER A 301 -6.83 -6.63 -12.05
CA SER A 301 -5.69 -7.27 -12.70
C SER A 301 -6.20 -8.13 -13.86
N SER A 302 -5.60 -7.94 -15.02
CA SER A 302 -5.79 -8.82 -16.17
C SER A 302 -4.79 -9.99 -16.19
N VAL A 303 -3.77 -9.91 -15.33
CA VAL A 303 -2.76 -10.95 -15.12
C VAL A 303 -2.96 -11.51 -13.71
N GLN A 304 -3.26 -12.79 -13.61
CA GLN A 304 -3.23 -13.49 -12.32
C GLN A 304 -1.76 -13.71 -11.94
N PRO A 305 -1.36 -13.40 -10.70
CA PRO A 305 0.00 -13.63 -10.24
C PRO A 305 0.36 -15.11 -10.18
#